data_627e6e936a1e7ecf1182ddd1dafeb834
#
_entry.id   627e6e936a1e7ecf1182ddd1dafeb834
#
_cell.length_a   1.000
_cell.length_b   1.000
_cell.length_c   1.000
_cell.angle_alpha   90.00
_cell.angle_beta   90.00
_cell.angle_gamma   90.00
#
_symmetry.space_group_name_H-M   'P 1'
#
loop_
_entity.id
_entity.type
_entity.pdbx_description
1 polymer ?
#
loop_
_entity_poly.entity_id
_entity_poly.type
_entity_poly.pdbx_seq_one_letter_code
_entity_poly.pdbx_strand_id
1 'polypeptide(L)'
;MIAEIFPSQLEGEILAPGSKSIAQRMVACALLTAGESVIEAFPDSDDCRHALQAAQALGAIVTERDAVIRIRGGYPNSFHSGIRNPKSEIHCGESGLASRLFMPIAALFHEPIQIHGSGSLLTRPFDEFVPTLQQLGARCQLTDGCLPATVQGPLQKRDCQVDGSRSSQFVSGLLIALAKLPGNAALHVTDLTSKPYVDLTLETLERFGVTITHEAYERFHVGFSAMKPIHAIVPGDWSAAAALLVAGAVSADAGLTISNVDASSKQADVRILEALQRAGVRLEIHPQQVRVFSSEIQAFEFDATQCPDIIPPLAALAAFANGVSVIQGASRLVHKESHRAKVLQTEFAKCGVRIVWRNDEMKIYPAPIRAANINAHGDHRIAMAGAILGLGGNRIRVQGASCVAKSYPQFFEDLIHAGARITSTR
;
A
#
# COMPACT_ATOMS: atom_id res chain seq x y z
N MET A 1 11.67 3.39 -18.56
CA MET A 1 11.32 4.83 -18.62
C MET A 1 12.28 5.60 -17.71
N ILE A 2 12.80 6.71 -18.20
CA ILE A 2 13.50 7.71 -17.41
C ILE A 2 12.61 8.94 -17.38
N ALA A 3 12.32 9.49 -16.19
CA ALA A 3 11.68 10.78 -16.03
C ALA A 3 12.74 11.81 -15.64
N GLU A 4 12.76 12.93 -16.31
CA GLU A 4 13.62 14.08 -16.02
C GLU A 4 12.78 15.22 -15.52
N ILE A 5 12.97 15.60 -14.26
CA ILE A 5 12.17 16.56 -13.53
C ILE A 5 13.00 17.83 -13.32
N PHE A 6 12.42 18.98 -13.63
CA PHE A 6 13.01 20.29 -13.48
C PHE A 6 12.32 21.11 -12.38
N PRO A 7 12.99 22.05 -11.74
CA PRO A 7 12.38 23.00 -10.82
C PRO A 7 11.15 23.64 -11.46
N SER A 8 10.03 23.60 -10.76
CA SER A 8 8.73 24.00 -11.30
C SER A 8 7.85 24.53 -10.19
N GLN A 9 6.87 25.36 -10.55
CA GLN A 9 5.78 25.76 -9.65
C GLN A 9 4.56 24.93 -9.96
N LEU A 10 3.97 24.35 -8.91
CA LEU A 10 2.73 23.61 -8.99
C LEU A 10 1.55 24.47 -8.58
N GLU A 11 0.43 24.33 -9.25
CA GLU A 11 -0.82 25.04 -8.95
C GLU A 11 -2.05 24.21 -9.39
N GLY A 12 -3.23 24.68 -9.02
CA GLY A 12 -4.48 24.05 -9.43
C GLY A 12 -4.90 22.91 -8.51
N GLU A 13 -5.43 21.84 -9.09
CA GLU A 13 -6.01 20.71 -8.36
C GLU A 13 -5.55 19.38 -8.95
N ILE A 14 -5.23 18.44 -8.08
CA ILE A 14 -4.98 17.03 -8.42
C ILE A 14 -5.97 16.15 -7.65
N LEU A 15 -6.68 15.28 -8.36
CA LEU A 15 -7.54 14.27 -7.77
C LEU A 15 -6.68 13.09 -7.31
N ALA A 16 -6.61 12.81 -6.00
CA ALA A 16 -5.91 11.66 -5.50
C ALA A 16 -6.54 10.35 -6.04
N PRO A 17 -5.73 9.39 -6.50
CA PRO A 17 -6.25 8.12 -7.00
C PRO A 17 -6.95 7.35 -5.88
N GLY A 18 -7.80 6.37 -6.24
CA GLY A 18 -8.40 5.46 -5.27
C GLY A 18 -7.36 4.68 -4.47
N SER A 19 -7.67 4.38 -3.20
CA SER A 19 -6.75 3.68 -2.31
C SER A 19 -6.49 2.24 -2.75
N LYS A 20 -5.27 1.99 -3.21
CA LYS A 20 -4.78 0.66 -3.58
C LYS A 20 -4.98 -0.36 -2.45
N SER A 21 -4.69 0.03 -1.22
CA SER A 21 -4.78 -0.84 -0.05
C SER A 21 -6.22 -1.24 0.27
N ILE A 22 -7.17 -0.33 0.11
CA ILE A 22 -8.61 -0.59 0.34
C ILE A 22 -9.18 -1.40 -0.83
N ALA A 23 -8.86 -1.02 -2.08
CA ALA A 23 -9.32 -1.72 -3.27
C ALA A 23 -8.98 -3.22 -3.26
N GLN A 24 -7.72 -3.58 -2.94
CA GLN A 24 -7.31 -4.99 -2.87
C GLN A 24 -8.07 -5.77 -1.78
N ARG A 25 -8.37 -5.14 -0.63
CA ARG A 25 -9.19 -5.74 0.43
C ARG A 25 -10.63 -5.95 -0.02
N MET A 26 -11.22 -4.96 -0.71
CA MET A 26 -12.57 -5.09 -1.29
C MET A 26 -12.63 -6.23 -2.29
N VAL A 27 -11.62 -6.38 -3.16
CA VAL A 27 -11.52 -7.50 -4.11
C VAL A 27 -11.47 -8.85 -3.39
N ALA A 28 -10.65 -8.97 -2.34
CA ALA A 28 -10.53 -10.20 -1.55
C ALA A 28 -11.85 -10.57 -0.85
N CYS A 29 -12.54 -9.60 -0.26
CA CYS A 29 -13.86 -9.81 0.36
C CYS A 29 -14.93 -10.14 -0.68
N ALA A 30 -14.96 -9.44 -1.83
CA ALA A 30 -15.93 -9.66 -2.90
C ALA A 30 -15.80 -11.07 -3.52
N LEU A 31 -14.56 -11.60 -3.67
CA LEU A 31 -14.34 -12.99 -4.07
C LEU A 31 -15.07 -13.98 -3.17
N LEU A 32 -15.04 -13.77 -1.85
CA LEU A 32 -15.64 -14.67 -0.86
C LEU A 32 -17.14 -14.45 -0.65
N THR A 33 -17.70 -13.39 -1.21
CA THR A 33 -19.09 -12.98 -1.03
C THR A 33 -20.00 -13.60 -2.09
N ALA A 34 -21.09 -14.24 -1.68
CA ALA A 34 -22.10 -14.73 -2.62
C ALA A 34 -22.89 -13.57 -3.23
N GLY A 35 -22.91 -13.48 -4.56
CA GLY A 35 -23.57 -12.41 -5.30
C GLY A 35 -22.59 -11.45 -5.98
N GLU A 36 -23.08 -10.31 -6.45
CA GLU A 36 -22.32 -9.34 -7.21
C GLU A 36 -22.05 -8.08 -6.36
N SER A 37 -20.78 -7.79 -6.12
CA SER A 37 -20.32 -6.52 -5.53
C SER A 37 -19.93 -5.54 -6.65
N VAL A 38 -20.25 -4.25 -6.46
CA VAL A 38 -19.91 -3.15 -7.37
C VAL A 38 -18.94 -2.22 -6.68
N ILE A 39 -17.77 -2.00 -7.27
CA ILE A 39 -16.70 -1.16 -6.73
C ILE A 39 -16.41 -0.07 -7.75
N GLU A 40 -16.70 1.18 -7.38
CA GLU A 40 -16.46 2.39 -8.19
C GLU A 40 -15.16 3.08 -7.83
N ALA A 41 -14.66 3.93 -8.71
CA ALA A 41 -13.38 4.63 -8.58
C ALA A 41 -12.20 3.67 -8.30
N PHE A 42 -12.24 2.49 -8.93
CA PHE A 42 -11.24 1.47 -8.74
C PHE A 42 -9.89 1.93 -9.35
N PRO A 43 -8.78 1.92 -8.58
CA PRO A 43 -7.50 2.41 -9.06
C PRO A 43 -6.90 1.46 -10.10
N ASP A 44 -6.47 2.02 -11.23
CA ASP A 44 -5.81 1.30 -12.32
C ASP A 44 -4.30 1.15 -12.06
N SER A 45 -3.94 0.52 -10.96
CA SER A 45 -2.56 0.23 -10.62
C SER A 45 -2.23 -1.25 -10.83
N ASP A 46 -0.96 -1.56 -11.11
CA ASP A 46 -0.51 -2.94 -11.33
C ASP A 46 -0.90 -3.85 -10.15
N ASP A 47 -0.73 -3.37 -8.92
CA ASP A 47 -1.07 -4.13 -7.72
C ASP A 47 -2.57 -4.46 -7.63
N CYS A 48 -3.44 -3.52 -8.03
CA CYS A 48 -4.89 -3.74 -8.06
C CYS A 48 -5.30 -4.67 -9.20
N ARG A 49 -4.66 -4.54 -10.36
CA ARG A 49 -4.85 -5.47 -11.49
C ARG A 49 -4.49 -6.90 -11.11
N HIS A 50 -3.37 -7.11 -10.41
CA HIS A 50 -2.98 -8.44 -9.93
C HIS A 50 -3.96 -8.99 -8.87
N ALA A 51 -4.53 -8.16 -8.00
CA ALA A 51 -5.56 -8.60 -7.07
C ALA A 51 -6.84 -9.07 -7.80
N LEU A 52 -7.28 -8.36 -8.85
CA LEU A 52 -8.41 -8.80 -9.69
C LEU A 52 -8.11 -10.11 -10.41
N GLN A 53 -6.89 -10.25 -10.98
CA GLN A 53 -6.47 -11.47 -11.64
C GLN A 53 -6.40 -12.67 -10.67
N ALA A 54 -5.92 -12.45 -9.44
CA ALA A 54 -5.92 -13.48 -8.40
C ALA A 54 -7.36 -13.89 -8.03
N ALA A 55 -8.28 -12.94 -7.87
CA ALA A 55 -9.68 -13.24 -7.61
C ALA A 55 -10.34 -14.01 -8.77
N GLN A 56 -10.06 -13.64 -10.03
CA GLN A 56 -10.54 -14.36 -11.22
C GLN A 56 -9.97 -15.79 -11.28
N ALA A 57 -8.69 -15.96 -10.97
CA ALA A 57 -8.05 -17.28 -10.94
C ALA A 57 -8.67 -18.18 -9.87
N LEU A 58 -9.10 -17.60 -8.75
CA LEU A 58 -9.82 -18.31 -7.67
C LEU A 58 -11.34 -18.45 -7.93
N GLY A 59 -11.82 -18.12 -9.13
CA GLY A 59 -13.17 -18.42 -9.59
C GLY A 59 -14.13 -17.24 -9.62
N ALA A 60 -13.75 -16.03 -9.21
CA ALA A 60 -14.63 -14.87 -9.36
C ALA A 60 -14.84 -14.49 -10.82
N ILE A 61 -16.04 -14.02 -11.15
CA ILE A 61 -16.33 -13.39 -12.43
C ILE A 61 -16.18 -11.90 -12.25
N VAL A 62 -15.19 -11.32 -12.95
CA VAL A 62 -14.89 -9.89 -12.89
C VAL A 62 -15.23 -9.25 -14.23
N THR A 63 -16.02 -8.18 -14.20
CA THR A 63 -16.28 -7.32 -15.35
C THR A 63 -15.90 -5.89 -15.00
N GLU A 64 -15.33 -5.17 -15.97
CA GLU A 64 -14.87 -3.81 -15.83
C GLU A 64 -15.50 -2.92 -16.89
N ARG A 65 -15.97 -1.75 -16.47
CA ARG A 65 -16.41 -0.70 -17.35
C ARG A 65 -16.25 0.66 -16.67
N ASP A 66 -15.56 1.59 -17.32
CA ASP A 66 -15.43 2.99 -16.88
C ASP A 66 -14.99 3.14 -15.41
N ALA A 67 -13.91 2.47 -15.00
CA ALA A 67 -13.41 2.40 -13.62
C ALA A 67 -14.41 1.83 -12.59
N VAL A 68 -15.48 1.17 -13.05
CA VAL A 68 -16.40 0.40 -12.23
C VAL A 68 -16.07 -1.08 -12.37
N ILE A 69 -15.73 -1.72 -11.28
CA ILE A 69 -15.47 -3.16 -11.23
C ILE A 69 -16.65 -3.87 -10.60
N ARG A 70 -17.18 -4.87 -11.31
CA ARG A 70 -18.19 -5.79 -10.77
C ARG A 70 -17.56 -7.14 -10.53
N ILE A 71 -17.71 -7.65 -9.32
CA ILE A 71 -17.15 -8.93 -8.90
C ILE A 71 -18.29 -9.82 -8.41
N ARG A 72 -18.53 -10.90 -9.12
CA ARG A 72 -19.41 -11.97 -8.68
C ARG A 72 -18.57 -13.08 -8.08
N GLY A 73 -18.61 -13.17 -6.76
CA GLY A 73 -17.93 -14.17 -5.94
C GLY A 73 -18.88 -15.25 -5.41
N GLY A 74 -18.46 -15.95 -4.33
CA GLY A 74 -19.32 -16.92 -3.65
C GLY A 74 -18.71 -18.28 -3.40
N TYR A 75 -17.40 -18.34 -3.29
CA TYR A 75 -16.71 -19.57 -2.91
C TYR A 75 -16.87 -19.88 -1.41
N PRO A 76 -16.87 -21.17 -0.97
CA PRO A 76 -16.89 -22.43 -1.73
C PRO A 76 -18.27 -23.08 -1.86
N ASN A 77 -19.36 -22.48 -1.40
CA ASN A 77 -20.65 -23.15 -1.23
C ASN A 77 -21.64 -23.00 -2.39
N SER A 78 -21.25 -22.37 -3.48
CA SER A 78 -22.17 -22.12 -4.61
C SER A 78 -21.72 -22.79 -5.91
N PHE A 79 -21.59 -24.13 -5.90
CA PHE A 79 -21.42 -24.92 -7.13
C PHE A 79 -22.62 -24.81 -8.13
N HIS A 80 -23.61 -23.97 -7.84
CA HIS A 80 -24.88 -23.96 -8.58
C HIS A 80 -25.03 -22.83 -9.60
N SER A 81 -24.03 -21.95 -9.81
CA SER A 81 -24.24 -20.81 -10.71
C SER A 81 -23.01 -20.35 -11.50
N GLY A 82 -22.37 -21.28 -12.23
CA GLY A 82 -21.42 -20.88 -13.29
C GLY A 82 -20.08 -20.31 -12.80
N ILE A 83 -19.75 -20.40 -11.52
CA ILE A 83 -18.43 -20.08 -10.99
C ILE A 83 -17.47 -21.18 -11.47
N ARG A 84 -16.40 -20.77 -12.13
CA ARG A 84 -15.39 -21.69 -12.67
C ARG A 84 -14.60 -22.34 -11.53
N ASN A 85 -14.17 -23.58 -11.73
CA ASN A 85 -13.21 -24.21 -10.83
C ASN A 85 -11.97 -23.30 -10.69
N PRO A 86 -11.37 -23.20 -9.48
CA PRO A 86 -10.16 -22.42 -9.32
C PRO A 86 -9.07 -22.94 -10.25
N LYS A 87 -8.27 -22.01 -10.78
CA LYS A 87 -7.04 -22.39 -11.46
C LYS A 87 -6.04 -22.89 -10.42
N SER A 88 -5.12 -23.73 -10.86
CA SER A 88 -4.06 -24.27 -9.99
C SER A 88 -3.01 -23.21 -9.60
N GLU A 89 -3.07 -22.01 -10.15
CA GLU A 89 -2.08 -20.96 -9.93
C GLU A 89 -2.68 -19.55 -9.93
N ILE A 90 -2.09 -18.68 -9.11
CA ILE A 90 -2.36 -17.24 -9.05
C ILE A 90 -1.06 -16.45 -9.18
N HIS A 91 -1.11 -15.33 -9.88
CA HIS A 91 0.03 -14.43 -10.07
C HIS A 91 -0.24 -13.10 -9.38
N CYS A 92 0.57 -12.76 -8.38
CA CYS A 92 0.44 -11.54 -7.59
C CYS A 92 1.34 -10.39 -8.09
N GLY A 93 2.06 -10.58 -9.22
CA GLY A 93 3.03 -9.61 -9.71
C GLY A 93 4.06 -9.25 -8.64
N GLU A 94 4.26 -7.96 -8.41
CA GLU A 94 5.10 -7.47 -7.31
C GLU A 94 4.31 -7.06 -6.06
N SER A 95 2.99 -7.32 -6.03
CA SER A 95 2.12 -6.90 -4.94
C SER A 95 2.30 -7.74 -3.67
N GLY A 96 3.01 -7.17 -2.71
CA GLY A 96 3.15 -7.79 -1.38
C GLY A 96 1.83 -7.91 -0.63
N LEU A 97 0.89 -6.99 -0.83
CA LEU A 97 -0.42 -7.07 -0.20
C LEU A 97 -1.27 -8.17 -0.84
N ALA A 98 -1.38 -8.21 -2.18
CA ALA A 98 -2.15 -9.25 -2.86
C ALA A 98 -1.68 -10.65 -2.44
N SER A 99 -0.36 -10.91 -2.52
CA SER A 99 0.19 -12.23 -2.15
C SER A 99 -0.17 -12.64 -0.71
N ARG A 100 -0.12 -11.69 0.23
CA ARG A 100 -0.40 -11.95 1.65
C ARG A 100 -1.89 -12.00 1.98
N LEU A 101 -2.74 -11.34 1.22
CA LEU A 101 -4.19 -11.49 1.33
C LEU A 101 -4.66 -12.82 0.73
N PHE A 102 -4.18 -13.16 -0.47
CA PHE A 102 -4.67 -14.32 -1.21
C PHE A 102 -4.07 -15.64 -0.75
N MET A 103 -2.94 -15.66 -0.05
CA MET A 103 -2.35 -16.90 0.49
C MET A 103 -3.28 -17.61 1.50
N PRO A 104 -3.80 -16.99 2.56
CA PRO A 104 -4.77 -17.65 3.45
C PRO A 104 -6.12 -17.88 2.77
N ILE A 105 -6.51 -17.08 1.78
CA ILE A 105 -7.71 -17.33 0.98
C ILE A 105 -7.53 -18.59 0.12
N ALA A 106 -6.36 -18.79 -0.50
CA ALA A 106 -6.04 -20.02 -1.23
C ALA A 106 -6.12 -21.27 -0.33
N ALA A 107 -5.81 -21.13 0.95
CA ALA A 107 -5.94 -22.21 1.92
C ALA A 107 -7.41 -22.61 2.25
N LEU A 108 -8.42 -21.89 1.75
CA LEU A 108 -9.81 -22.32 1.83
C LEU A 108 -10.16 -23.42 0.81
N PHE A 109 -9.30 -23.65 -0.19
CA PHE A 109 -9.55 -24.60 -1.28
C PHE A 109 -8.93 -25.97 -0.99
N HIS A 110 -9.59 -27.05 -1.45
CA HIS A 110 -9.09 -28.41 -1.32
C HIS A 110 -7.90 -28.68 -2.25
N GLU A 111 -7.95 -28.09 -3.44
CA GLU A 111 -6.94 -28.27 -4.47
C GLU A 111 -5.68 -27.46 -4.13
N PRO A 112 -4.48 -27.98 -4.46
CA PRO A 112 -3.25 -27.20 -4.30
C PRO A 112 -3.24 -26.02 -5.27
N ILE A 113 -2.92 -24.84 -4.74
CA ILE A 113 -2.84 -23.59 -5.50
C ILE A 113 -1.41 -23.07 -5.38
N GLN A 114 -0.76 -22.82 -6.53
CA GLN A 114 0.53 -22.16 -6.58
C GLN A 114 0.37 -20.65 -6.58
N ILE A 115 1.17 -19.98 -5.76
CA ILE A 115 1.20 -18.53 -5.66
C ILE A 115 2.53 -18.04 -6.19
N HIS A 116 2.48 -17.27 -7.27
CA HIS A 116 3.63 -16.71 -7.93
C HIS A 116 3.75 -15.21 -7.68
N GLY A 117 4.99 -14.74 -7.63
CA GLY A 117 5.34 -13.33 -7.64
C GLY A 117 6.30 -13.00 -8.77
N SER A 118 6.66 -11.74 -8.88
CA SER A 118 7.71 -11.26 -9.79
C SER A 118 8.56 -10.17 -9.13
N GLY A 119 9.69 -9.84 -9.76
CA GLY A 119 10.56 -8.73 -9.35
C GLY A 119 10.95 -8.78 -7.87
N SER A 120 10.75 -7.67 -7.17
CA SER A 120 11.12 -7.53 -5.76
C SER A 120 10.36 -8.46 -4.80
N LEU A 121 9.21 -8.98 -5.19
CA LEU A 121 8.42 -9.88 -4.35
C LEU A 121 9.10 -11.26 -4.15
N LEU A 122 9.91 -11.69 -5.12
CA LEU A 122 10.62 -12.98 -5.05
C LEU A 122 11.70 -13.06 -3.97
N THR A 123 12.14 -11.92 -3.44
CA THR A 123 13.15 -11.86 -2.37
C THR A 123 12.56 -11.52 -1.00
N ARG A 124 11.24 -11.34 -0.91
CA ARG A 124 10.58 -11.05 0.36
C ARG A 124 10.25 -12.34 1.09
N PRO A 125 10.48 -12.41 2.41
CA PRO A 125 10.22 -13.61 3.20
C PRO A 125 8.70 -13.86 3.35
N PHE A 126 8.34 -15.15 3.35
CA PHE A 126 7.01 -15.70 3.60
C PHE A 126 7.02 -16.84 4.61
N ASP A 127 8.20 -17.17 5.15
CA ASP A 127 8.41 -18.27 6.10
C ASP A 127 7.54 -18.18 7.36
N GLU A 128 7.24 -16.96 7.81
CA GLU A 128 6.39 -16.69 8.98
C GLU A 128 4.95 -17.20 8.83
N PHE A 129 4.47 -17.44 7.60
CA PHE A 129 3.08 -17.83 7.33
C PHE A 129 2.87 -19.33 7.42
N VAL A 130 3.93 -20.11 7.21
CA VAL A 130 3.85 -21.58 7.18
C VAL A 130 3.33 -22.14 8.50
N PRO A 131 3.87 -21.79 9.68
CA PRO A 131 3.39 -22.32 10.95
C PRO A 131 1.92 -22.00 11.22
N THR A 132 1.46 -20.80 10.89
CA THR A 132 0.07 -20.38 11.10
C THR A 132 -0.89 -21.18 10.21
N LEU A 133 -0.57 -21.35 8.93
CA LEU A 133 -1.39 -22.12 8.00
C LEU A 133 -1.44 -23.60 8.41
N GLN A 134 -0.33 -24.16 8.91
CA GLN A 134 -0.28 -25.52 9.44
C GLN A 134 -1.14 -25.68 10.72
N GLN A 135 -1.11 -24.71 11.63
CA GLN A 135 -2.02 -24.68 12.79
C GLN A 135 -3.48 -24.75 12.36
N LEU A 136 -3.84 -24.07 11.27
CA LEU A 136 -5.19 -24.07 10.70
C LEU A 136 -5.52 -25.33 9.91
N GLY A 137 -4.57 -26.24 9.72
CA GLY A 137 -4.76 -27.54 9.04
C GLY A 137 -4.45 -27.50 7.54
N ALA A 138 -3.96 -26.38 7.00
CA ALA A 138 -3.52 -26.29 5.61
C ALA A 138 -2.06 -26.74 5.45
N ARG A 139 -1.70 -27.15 4.23
CA ARG A 139 -0.32 -27.36 3.83
C ARG A 139 0.21 -26.11 3.12
N CYS A 140 1.42 -25.70 3.45
CA CYS A 140 2.10 -24.60 2.79
C CYS A 140 3.57 -24.98 2.57
N GLN A 141 4.03 -24.87 1.33
CA GLN A 141 5.41 -25.10 0.93
C GLN A 141 5.93 -23.86 0.21
N LEU A 142 7.10 -23.39 0.58
CA LEU A 142 7.79 -22.25 0.00
C LEU A 142 9.06 -22.69 -0.70
N THR A 143 9.51 -21.91 -1.67
CA THR A 143 10.83 -22.04 -2.27
C THR A 143 11.80 -21.10 -1.53
N ASP A 144 12.75 -21.67 -0.79
CA ASP A 144 13.76 -20.92 -0.01
C ASP A 144 13.16 -19.84 0.92
N GLY A 145 11.99 -20.12 1.53
CA GLY A 145 11.30 -19.19 2.41
C GLY A 145 10.59 -18.04 1.70
N CYS A 146 10.55 -18.02 0.36
CA CYS A 146 9.98 -17.01 -0.50
C CYS A 146 8.94 -17.62 -1.46
N LEU A 147 8.41 -16.79 -2.40
CA LEU A 147 7.61 -17.27 -3.52
C LEU A 147 8.52 -17.90 -4.61
N PRO A 148 8.01 -18.89 -5.38
CA PRO A 148 6.63 -19.38 -5.37
C PRO A 148 6.31 -20.24 -4.14
N ALA A 149 5.01 -20.21 -3.79
CA ALA A 149 4.45 -21.01 -2.71
C ALA A 149 3.38 -21.96 -3.24
N THR A 150 3.29 -23.16 -2.67
CA THR A 150 2.15 -24.06 -2.89
C THR A 150 1.33 -24.13 -1.60
N VAL A 151 0.06 -23.76 -1.68
CA VAL A 151 -0.88 -23.76 -0.55
C VAL A 151 -2.02 -24.72 -0.85
N GLN A 152 -2.34 -25.57 0.11
CA GLN A 152 -3.44 -26.53 0.01
C GLN A 152 -4.22 -26.60 1.31
N GLY A 153 -5.52 -26.35 1.23
CA GLY A 153 -6.47 -26.49 2.33
C GLY A 153 -7.25 -27.80 2.30
N PRO A 154 -8.46 -27.82 2.85
CA PRO A 154 -9.15 -26.66 3.39
C PRO A 154 -8.69 -26.32 4.81
N LEU A 155 -8.85 -25.07 5.23
CA LEU A 155 -8.70 -24.69 6.63
C LEU A 155 -9.73 -25.46 7.47
N GLN A 156 -9.28 -26.17 8.51
CA GLN A 156 -10.12 -27.06 9.34
C GLN A 156 -10.27 -26.52 10.76
N LYS A 157 -9.20 -25.91 11.29
CA LYS A 157 -9.18 -25.32 12.62
C LYS A 157 -9.49 -23.82 12.55
N ARG A 158 -9.88 -23.24 13.65
CA ARG A 158 -10.35 -21.86 13.72
C ARG A 158 -9.51 -20.99 14.67
N ASP A 159 -8.70 -21.61 15.51
CA ASP A 159 -7.83 -20.89 16.45
C ASP A 159 -6.38 -21.05 16.00
N CYS A 160 -5.71 -19.92 15.87
CA CYS A 160 -4.30 -19.89 15.48
C CYS A 160 -3.57 -18.70 16.09
N GLN A 161 -2.25 -18.79 16.05
CA GLN A 161 -1.35 -17.72 16.47
C GLN A 161 -0.49 -17.28 15.29
N VAL A 162 -0.21 -16.00 15.20
CA VAL A 162 0.65 -15.39 14.18
C VAL A 162 1.55 -14.32 14.80
N ASP A 163 2.79 -14.23 14.33
CA ASP A 163 3.68 -13.11 14.59
C ASP A 163 3.35 -11.96 13.63
N GLY A 164 2.94 -10.81 14.18
CA GLY A 164 2.61 -9.58 13.45
C GLY A 164 3.78 -8.60 13.34
N SER A 165 4.97 -8.94 13.82
CA SER A 165 6.12 -8.03 13.91
C SER A 165 6.63 -7.56 12.55
N ARG A 166 6.65 -8.45 11.55
CA ARG A 166 7.13 -8.12 10.20
C ARG A 166 6.09 -7.44 9.34
N SER A 167 4.81 -7.88 9.41
CA SER A 167 3.77 -7.35 8.52
C SER A 167 2.36 -7.60 9.03
N SER A 168 1.54 -6.55 9.06
CA SER A 168 0.09 -6.64 9.28
C SER A 168 -0.69 -7.22 8.08
N GLN A 169 -0.06 -7.36 6.91
CA GLN A 169 -0.74 -7.79 5.68
C GLN A 169 -1.23 -9.23 5.76
N PHE A 170 -0.44 -10.12 6.39
CA PHE A 170 -0.85 -11.51 6.56
C PHE A 170 -1.97 -11.64 7.60
N VAL A 171 -1.90 -10.87 8.70
CA VAL A 171 -3.01 -10.77 9.68
C VAL A 171 -4.29 -10.36 8.97
N SER A 172 -4.23 -9.38 8.07
CA SER A 172 -5.37 -8.96 7.24
C SER A 172 -5.94 -10.11 6.40
N GLY A 173 -5.07 -10.87 5.73
CA GLY A 173 -5.49 -12.03 4.93
C GLY A 173 -6.12 -13.14 5.76
N LEU A 174 -5.56 -13.42 6.95
CA LEU A 174 -6.11 -14.40 7.90
C LEU A 174 -7.50 -13.98 8.39
N LEU A 175 -7.69 -12.72 8.77
CA LEU A 175 -8.99 -12.22 9.22
C LEU A 175 -10.06 -12.38 8.13
N ILE A 176 -9.73 -12.08 6.87
CA ILE A 176 -10.63 -12.25 5.73
C ILE A 176 -10.96 -13.74 5.52
N ALA A 177 -9.95 -14.61 5.55
CA ALA A 177 -10.16 -16.05 5.33
C ALA A 177 -10.95 -16.70 6.49
N LEU A 178 -10.62 -16.38 7.75
CA LEU A 178 -11.30 -16.89 8.93
C LEU A 178 -12.77 -16.45 8.99
N ALA A 179 -13.10 -15.24 8.52
CA ALA A 179 -14.47 -14.75 8.45
C ALA A 179 -15.36 -15.57 7.51
N LYS A 180 -14.77 -16.36 6.61
CA LYS A 180 -15.51 -17.27 5.71
C LYS A 180 -15.80 -18.63 6.34
N LEU A 181 -15.07 -19.03 7.36
CA LEU A 181 -15.23 -20.33 8.01
C LEU A 181 -16.51 -20.34 8.88
N PRO A 182 -17.28 -21.43 8.87
CA PRO A 182 -18.48 -21.54 9.70
C PRO A 182 -18.09 -21.63 11.18
N GLY A 183 -18.79 -20.89 12.05
CA GLY A 183 -18.59 -20.83 13.51
C GLY A 183 -17.58 -19.75 13.93
N ASN A 184 -17.24 -19.69 15.22
CA ASN A 184 -16.35 -18.70 15.76
C ASN A 184 -14.87 -19.11 15.60
N ALA A 185 -14.00 -18.13 15.40
CA ALA A 185 -12.55 -18.30 15.34
C ALA A 185 -11.86 -17.27 16.24
N ALA A 186 -10.69 -17.62 16.76
CA ALA A 186 -9.80 -16.71 17.46
C ALA A 186 -8.43 -16.65 16.79
N LEU A 187 -7.99 -15.42 16.48
CA LEU A 187 -6.64 -15.16 15.98
C LEU A 187 -5.83 -14.46 17.06
N HIS A 188 -4.80 -15.12 17.56
CA HIS A 188 -3.84 -14.54 18.49
C HIS A 188 -2.69 -13.92 17.69
N VAL A 189 -2.39 -12.65 17.93
CA VAL A 189 -1.33 -11.91 17.24
C VAL A 189 -0.33 -11.41 18.25
N THR A 190 0.94 -11.75 18.06
CA THR A 190 2.04 -11.21 18.85
C THR A 190 2.70 -10.07 18.09
N ASP A 191 3.15 -9.05 18.80
CA ASP A 191 3.97 -7.94 18.28
C ASP A 191 3.43 -7.25 17.02
N LEU A 192 2.11 -7.06 16.93
CA LEU A 192 1.49 -6.46 15.77
C LEU A 192 2.01 -5.04 15.50
N THR A 193 2.58 -4.87 14.32
CA THR A 193 3.00 -3.59 13.77
C THR A 193 2.03 -3.10 12.69
N SER A 194 2.05 -1.78 12.40
CA SER A 194 1.18 -1.19 11.37
C SER A 194 -0.31 -1.48 11.62
N LYS A 195 -0.75 -1.30 12.87
CA LYS A 195 -2.13 -1.53 13.34
C LYS A 195 -3.20 -0.86 12.47
N PRO A 196 -3.03 0.41 12.00
CA PRO A 196 -4.05 1.07 11.18
C PRO A 196 -4.39 0.32 9.88
N TYR A 197 -3.45 -0.47 9.31
CA TYR A 197 -3.76 -1.29 8.13
C TYR A 197 -4.63 -2.51 8.47
N VAL A 198 -4.62 -2.97 9.73
CA VAL A 198 -5.60 -3.96 10.20
C VAL A 198 -6.96 -3.31 10.37
N ASP A 199 -7.02 -2.06 10.88
CA ASP A 199 -8.27 -1.29 10.97
C ASP A 199 -8.94 -1.13 9.60
N LEU A 200 -8.18 -0.88 8.53
CA LEU A 200 -8.72 -0.87 7.16
C LEU A 200 -9.33 -2.22 6.76
N THR A 201 -8.79 -3.33 7.26
CA THR A 201 -9.34 -4.66 6.99
C THR A 201 -10.63 -4.88 7.77
N LEU A 202 -10.66 -4.48 9.04
CA LEU A 202 -11.86 -4.56 9.88
C LEU A 202 -12.99 -3.70 9.30
N GLU A 203 -12.68 -2.47 8.90
CA GLU A 203 -13.65 -1.58 8.24
C GLU A 203 -14.16 -2.16 6.91
N THR A 204 -13.25 -2.74 6.10
CA THR A 204 -13.67 -3.39 4.86
C THR A 204 -14.60 -4.57 5.14
N LEU A 205 -14.26 -5.44 6.09
CA LEU A 205 -15.09 -6.57 6.50
C LEU A 205 -16.46 -6.12 7.03
N GLU A 206 -16.50 -5.04 7.80
CA GLU A 206 -17.75 -4.46 8.32
C GLU A 206 -18.66 -4.01 7.19
N ARG A 207 -18.13 -3.38 6.12
CA ARG A 207 -18.90 -3.02 4.92
C ARG A 207 -19.50 -4.25 4.25
N PHE A 208 -18.82 -5.41 4.29
CA PHE A 208 -19.34 -6.69 3.82
C PHE A 208 -20.24 -7.41 4.85
N GLY A 209 -20.59 -6.77 5.97
CA GLY A 209 -21.49 -7.29 7.00
C GLY A 209 -20.81 -8.23 8.01
N VAL A 210 -19.51 -8.23 8.11
CA VAL A 210 -18.74 -9.03 9.08
C VAL A 210 -18.15 -8.13 10.14
N THR A 211 -18.55 -8.31 11.39
CA THR A 211 -17.97 -7.60 12.54
C THR A 211 -16.96 -8.49 13.25
N ILE A 212 -15.74 -7.99 13.40
CA ILE A 212 -14.65 -8.61 14.15
C ILE A 212 -14.30 -7.67 15.30
N THR A 213 -14.26 -8.20 16.52
CA THR A 213 -13.79 -7.46 17.71
C THR A 213 -12.38 -7.91 18.07
N HIS A 214 -11.66 -7.09 18.80
CA HIS A 214 -10.32 -7.44 19.27
C HIS A 214 -9.99 -6.85 20.64
N GLU A 215 -9.11 -7.51 21.35
CA GLU A 215 -8.51 -7.09 22.61
C GLU A 215 -7.11 -6.57 22.30
N ALA A 216 -6.88 -5.26 22.38
CA ALA A 216 -5.58 -4.58 22.18
C ALA A 216 -4.80 -4.98 20.92
N TYR A 217 -5.46 -5.49 19.86
CA TYR A 217 -4.86 -6.10 18.66
C TYR A 217 -4.06 -7.39 18.93
N GLU A 218 -4.16 -7.98 20.10
CA GLU A 218 -3.49 -9.23 20.47
C GLU A 218 -4.38 -10.45 20.26
N ARG A 219 -5.70 -10.27 20.38
CA ARG A 219 -6.68 -11.33 20.18
C ARG A 219 -7.86 -10.81 19.39
N PHE A 220 -8.11 -11.40 18.24
CA PHE A 220 -9.25 -11.08 17.38
C PHE A 220 -10.29 -12.18 17.49
N HIS A 221 -11.55 -11.76 17.70
CA HIS A 221 -12.71 -12.65 17.73
C HIS A 221 -13.46 -12.54 16.43
N VAL A 222 -13.40 -13.59 15.61
CA VAL A 222 -14.02 -13.67 14.30
C VAL A 222 -15.30 -14.49 14.43
N GLY A 223 -16.44 -13.80 14.49
CA GLY A 223 -17.75 -14.47 14.45
C GLY A 223 -18.12 -14.87 13.04
N PHE A 224 -18.88 -15.97 12.90
CA PHE A 224 -19.45 -16.34 11.63
C PHE A 224 -20.54 -15.34 11.21
N SER A 225 -20.36 -14.73 10.06
CA SER A 225 -21.36 -13.89 9.41
C SER A 225 -21.33 -14.14 7.90
N ALA A 226 -22.49 -14.26 7.28
CA ALA A 226 -22.56 -14.34 5.83
C ALA A 226 -22.17 -12.98 5.23
N MET A 227 -21.07 -12.95 4.50
CA MET A 227 -20.67 -11.73 3.75
C MET A 227 -21.76 -11.36 2.76
N LYS A 228 -22.07 -10.06 2.67
CA LYS A 228 -23.08 -9.48 1.79
C LYS A 228 -22.43 -8.69 0.67
N PRO A 229 -22.95 -8.75 -0.57
CA PRO A 229 -22.47 -7.90 -1.65
C PRO A 229 -22.57 -6.42 -1.30
N ILE A 230 -21.63 -5.63 -1.79
CA ILE A 230 -21.60 -4.18 -1.56
C ILE A 230 -21.69 -3.40 -2.87
N HIS A 231 -22.16 -2.17 -2.77
CA HIS A 231 -21.92 -1.13 -3.75
C HIS A 231 -21.14 -0.03 -3.03
N ALA A 232 -19.87 0.17 -3.41
CA ALA A 232 -18.99 1.08 -2.70
C ALA A 232 -18.02 1.81 -3.65
N ILE A 233 -17.67 3.02 -3.26
CA ILE A 233 -16.65 3.84 -3.93
C ILE A 233 -15.34 3.62 -3.16
N VAL A 234 -14.24 3.41 -3.89
CA VAL A 234 -12.90 3.36 -3.28
C VAL A 234 -12.50 4.78 -2.88
N PRO A 235 -12.23 5.05 -1.58
CA PRO A 235 -11.81 6.38 -1.15
C PRO A 235 -10.38 6.68 -1.66
N GLY A 236 -10.03 7.96 -1.66
CA GLY A 236 -8.70 8.41 -2.09
C GLY A 236 -7.56 7.83 -1.27
N ASP A 237 -6.40 7.69 -1.91
CA ASP A 237 -5.19 7.08 -1.35
C ASP A 237 -4.32 8.12 -0.64
N TRP A 238 -4.27 8.05 0.70
CA TRP A 238 -3.42 8.94 1.49
C TRP A 238 -1.92 8.71 1.28
N SER A 239 -1.52 7.51 0.85
CA SER A 239 -0.13 7.24 0.49
C SER A 239 0.29 7.99 -0.78
N ALA A 240 -0.59 8.06 -1.76
CA ALA A 240 -0.40 8.85 -2.98
C ALA A 240 -0.47 10.35 -2.68
N ALA A 241 -1.50 10.76 -1.92
CA ALA A 241 -1.69 12.14 -1.50
C ALA A 241 -0.49 12.68 -0.70
N ALA A 242 0.15 11.87 0.13
CA ALA A 242 1.34 12.26 0.88
C ALA A 242 2.48 12.74 -0.04
N ALA A 243 2.73 12.06 -1.16
CA ALA A 243 3.73 12.49 -2.12
C ALA A 243 3.34 13.80 -2.82
N LEU A 244 2.07 13.96 -3.18
CA LEU A 244 1.53 15.18 -3.81
C LEU A 244 1.57 16.39 -2.86
N LEU A 245 1.18 16.19 -1.59
CA LEU A 245 1.23 17.24 -0.57
C LEU A 245 2.67 17.70 -0.30
N VAL A 246 3.62 16.78 -0.24
CA VAL A 246 5.03 17.15 -0.09
C VAL A 246 5.55 17.84 -1.35
N ALA A 247 5.14 17.42 -2.55
CA ALA A 247 5.49 18.12 -3.79
C ALA A 247 4.98 19.58 -3.75
N GLY A 248 3.72 19.80 -3.32
CA GLY A 248 3.17 21.15 -3.14
C GLY A 248 3.88 21.96 -2.06
N ALA A 249 4.26 21.33 -0.93
CA ALA A 249 4.98 21.99 0.16
C ALA A 249 6.33 22.60 -0.26
N VAL A 250 6.97 22.05 -1.31
CA VAL A 250 8.27 22.53 -1.81
C VAL A 250 8.17 23.32 -3.12
N SER A 251 6.98 23.40 -3.75
CA SER A 251 6.88 23.98 -5.10
C SER A 251 5.52 24.59 -5.48
N ALA A 252 4.63 24.90 -4.54
CA ALA A 252 3.31 25.45 -4.86
C ALA A 252 3.06 26.82 -4.19
N ASP A 253 3.63 27.90 -4.71
CA ASP A 253 3.48 29.23 -4.13
C ASP A 253 2.03 29.73 -4.15
N ALA A 254 1.31 29.48 -5.26
CA ALA A 254 -0.11 29.79 -5.40
C ALA A 254 -1.03 28.79 -4.68
N GLY A 255 -0.48 27.67 -4.21
CA GLY A 255 -1.17 26.56 -3.56
C GLY A 255 -1.64 25.47 -4.53
N LEU A 256 -1.47 24.21 -4.12
CA LEU A 256 -1.93 23.01 -4.81
C LEU A 256 -3.04 22.35 -3.98
N THR A 257 -4.19 22.10 -4.59
CA THR A 257 -5.29 21.38 -3.95
C THR A 257 -5.20 19.89 -4.27
N ILE A 258 -5.24 19.05 -3.25
CA ILE A 258 -5.38 17.61 -3.41
C ILE A 258 -6.79 17.23 -2.96
N SER A 259 -7.63 16.82 -3.90
CA SER A 259 -9.01 16.40 -3.65
C SER A 259 -9.15 14.88 -3.57
N ASN A 260 -10.36 14.40 -3.25
CA ASN A 260 -10.66 12.98 -2.99
C ASN A 260 -9.86 12.41 -1.79
N VAL A 261 -9.56 13.22 -0.78
CA VAL A 261 -8.90 12.79 0.45
C VAL A 261 -9.72 13.16 1.67
N ASP A 262 -10.12 12.17 2.45
CA ASP A 262 -10.88 12.35 3.68
C ASP A 262 -9.91 12.49 4.86
N ALA A 263 -9.86 13.67 5.47
CA ALA A 263 -9.00 13.96 6.62
C ALA A 263 -9.35 13.14 7.87
N SER A 264 -10.56 12.56 7.94
CA SER A 264 -11.00 11.65 9.02
C SER A 264 -10.68 10.17 8.74
N SER A 265 -10.04 9.87 7.62
CA SER A 265 -9.72 8.49 7.20
C SER A 265 -8.88 7.74 8.22
N LYS A 266 -9.16 6.43 8.37
CA LYS A 266 -8.33 5.51 9.16
C LYS A 266 -7.04 5.07 8.43
N GLN A 267 -6.81 5.52 7.21
CA GLN A 267 -5.55 5.25 6.52
C GLN A 267 -4.37 5.82 7.32
N ALA A 268 -3.37 4.99 7.64
CA ALA A 268 -2.22 5.39 8.45
C ALA A 268 -1.52 6.66 7.93
N ASP A 269 -1.51 6.81 6.62
CA ASP A 269 -0.75 7.83 5.90
C ASP A 269 -1.42 9.22 5.95
N VAL A 270 -2.64 9.35 6.51
CA VAL A 270 -3.25 10.65 6.86
C VAL A 270 -2.36 11.44 7.83
N ARG A 271 -1.50 10.75 8.59
CA ARG A 271 -0.53 11.36 9.49
C ARG A 271 0.52 12.23 8.79
N ILE A 272 0.55 12.22 7.46
CA ILE A 272 1.34 13.20 6.70
C ILE A 272 0.95 14.65 7.04
N LEU A 273 -0.33 14.89 7.35
CA LEU A 273 -0.81 16.23 7.75
C LEU A 273 -0.13 16.70 9.04
N GLU A 274 -0.01 15.81 10.03
CA GLU A 274 0.72 16.09 11.28
C GLU A 274 2.20 16.41 11.01
N ALA A 275 2.85 15.63 10.15
CA ALA A 275 4.24 15.81 9.82
C ALA A 275 4.49 17.14 9.07
N LEU A 276 3.62 17.49 8.12
CA LEU A 276 3.69 18.76 7.40
C LEU A 276 3.47 19.97 8.33
N GLN A 277 2.51 19.88 9.27
CA GLN A 277 2.30 20.92 10.27
C GLN A 277 3.52 21.10 11.18
N ARG A 278 4.15 20.00 11.64
CA ARG A 278 5.40 20.04 12.42
C ARG A 278 6.55 20.66 11.64
N ALA A 279 6.58 20.47 10.33
CA ALA A 279 7.55 21.07 9.42
C ALA A 279 7.24 22.55 9.07
N GLY A 280 6.19 23.13 9.66
CA GLY A 280 5.81 24.53 9.41
C GLY A 280 5.11 24.78 8.07
N VAL A 281 4.65 23.72 7.39
CA VAL A 281 3.98 23.86 6.09
C VAL A 281 2.57 24.45 6.26
N ARG A 282 2.25 25.45 5.45
CA ARG A 282 0.91 26.02 5.40
C ARG A 282 -0.06 25.08 4.69
N LEU A 283 -1.13 24.70 5.41
CA LEU A 283 -2.20 23.81 4.94
C LEU A 283 -3.57 24.43 5.18
N GLU A 284 -4.48 24.22 4.24
CA GLU A 284 -5.92 24.45 4.42
C GLU A 284 -6.61 23.08 4.29
N ILE A 285 -7.12 22.57 5.43
CA ILE A 285 -7.67 21.21 5.51
C ILE A 285 -9.19 21.30 5.51
N HIS A 286 -9.82 20.64 4.53
CA HIS A 286 -11.26 20.50 4.40
C HIS A 286 -11.66 19.01 4.44
N PRO A 287 -12.93 18.65 4.62
CA PRO A 287 -13.34 17.25 4.79
C PRO A 287 -12.89 16.30 3.68
N GLN A 288 -12.88 16.78 2.41
CA GLN A 288 -12.59 15.95 1.24
C GLN A 288 -11.43 16.48 0.39
N GLN A 289 -10.70 17.47 0.87
CA GLN A 289 -9.56 18.04 0.17
C GLN A 289 -8.58 18.72 1.12
N VAL A 290 -7.33 18.79 0.70
CA VAL A 290 -6.29 19.55 1.39
C VAL A 290 -5.59 20.45 0.39
N ARG A 291 -5.49 21.74 0.70
CA ARG A 291 -4.68 22.68 -0.06
C ARG A 291 -3.38 22.95 0.67
N VAL A 292 -2.27 22.77 -0.04
CA VAL A 292 -0.92 22.94 0.47
C VAL A 292 -0.23 24.09 -0.26
N PHE A 293 0.58 24.86 0.46
CA PHE A 293 1.35 25.97 -0.09
C PHE A 293 2.85 25.72 0.13
N SER A 294 3.68 26.20 -0.79
CA SER A 294 5.11 26.18 -0.58
C SER A 294 5.43 26.98 0.68
N SER A 295 6.40 26.50 1.44
CA SER A 295 6.71 27.02 2.77
C SER A 295 8.20 26.88 3.05
N GLU A 296 8.71 27.71 3.96
CA GLU A 296 10.03 27.52 4.53
C GLU A 296 9.97 26.31 5.47
N ILE A 297 10.59 25.20 5.07
CA ILE A 297 10.50 23.93 5.79
C ILE A 297 11.37 23.99 7.04
N GLN A 298 10.75 23.84 8.20
CA GLN A 298 11.43 23.72 9.48
C GLN A 298 11.92 22.28 9.70
N ALA A 299 13.04 22.12 10.42
CA ALA A 299 13.47 20.82 10.87
C ALA A 299 12.41 20.20 11.79
N PHE A 300 12.14 18.91 11.64
CA PHE A 300 11.08 18.23 12.36
C PHE A 300 11.51 16.82 12.84
N GLU A 301 10.81 16.37 13.88
CA GLU A 301 10.86 14.99 14.34
C GLU A 301 9.50 14.34 14.16
N PHE A 302 9.50 13.10 13.62
CA PHE A 302 8.26 12.37 13.34
C PHE A 302 8.42 10.87 13.54
N ASP A 303 7.48 10.26 14.26
CA ASP A 303 7.36 8.81 14.40
C ASP A 303 6.45 8.24 13.31
N ALA A 304 7.06 7.59 12.32
CA ALA A 304 6.41 6.91 11.20
C ALA A 304 6.28 5.39 11.39
N THR A 305 6.48 4.86 12.58
CA THR A 305 6.43 3.41 12.86
C THR A 305 5.12 2.77 12.39
N GLN A 306 3.98 3.45 12.56
CA GLN A 306 2.67 2.98 12.13
C GLN A 306 2.30 3.36 10.68
N CYS A 307 3.05 4.28 10.05
CA CYS A 307 2.84 4.75 8.68
C CYS A 307 4.14 4.80 7.86
N PRO A 308 4.88 3.69 7.75
CA PRO A 308 6.22 3.68 7.14
C PRO A 308 6.24 4.08 5.67
N ASP A 309 5.10 4.09 5.01
CA ASP A 309 4.99 4.41 3.60
C ASP A 309 5.09 5.90 3.30
N ILE A 310 4.93 6.78 4.30
CA ILE A 310 5.19 8.21 4.14
C ILE A 310 6.65 8.61 4.43
N ILE A 311 7.52 7.70 4.87
CA ILE A 311 8.94 8.01 5.12
C ILE A 311 9.67 8.54 3.86
N PRO A 312 9.52 7.95 2.65
CA PRO A 312 10.17 8.48 1.46
C PRO A 312 9.78 9.93 1.11
N PRO A 313 8.49 10.32 1.05
CA PRO A 313 8.14 11.72 0.86
C PRO A 313 8.60 12.62 2.02
N LEU A 314 8.55 12.16 3.28
CA LEU A 314 9.08 12.93 4.41
C LEU A 314 10.60 13.13 4.34
N ALA A 315 11.35 12.13 3.85
CA ALA A 315 12.79 12.29 3.61
C ALA A 315 13.06 13.34 2.52
N ALA A 316 12.20 13.40 1.49
CA ALA A 316 12.29 14.44 0.46
C ALA A 316 11.92 15.82 1.02
N LEU A 317 10.90 15.95 1.87
CA LEU A 317 10.57 17.19 2.58
C LEU A 317 11.75 17.68 3.45
N ALA A 318 12.32 16.76 4.25
CA ALA A 318 13.44 17.04 5.15
C ALA A 318 14.71 17.50 4.43
N ALA A 319 14.88 17.17 3.14
CA ALA A 319 15.99 17.64 2.32
C ALA A 319 15.96 19.16 2.08
N PHE A 320 14.80 19.80 2.23
CA PHE A 320 14.58 21.24 2.10
C PHE A 320 14.48 21.96 3.45
N ALA A 321 14.60 21.25 4.58
CA ALA A 321 14.45 21.85 5.89
C ALA A 321 15.63 22.77 6.24
N ASN A 322 15.42 23.70 7.18
CA ASN A 322 16.46 24.62 7.68
C ASN A 322 17.40 23.98 8.74
N GLY A 323 17.24 22.69 9.03
CA GLY A 323 18.04 21.93 9.99
C GLY A 323 17.85 20.43 9.85
N VAL A 324 18.49 19.67 10.73
CA VAL A 324 18.45 18.20 10.71
C VAL A 324 17.08 17.70 11.17
N SER A 325 16.41 16.93 10.32
CA SER A 325 15.15 16.26 10.67
C SER A 325 15.39 14.79 11.05
N VAL A 326 14.53 14.27 11.92
CA VAL A 326 14.62 12.91 12.47
C VAL A 326 13.31 12.16 12.22
N ILE A 327 13.40 11.00 11.59
CA ILE A 327 12.24 10.13 11.32
C ILE A 327 12.48 8.79 11.99
N GLN A 328 11.57 8.38 12.89
CA GLN A 328 11.56 7.06 13.51
C GLN A 328 10.71 6.08 12.69
N GLY A 329 10.87 4.77 12.90
CA GLY A 329 10.20 3.72 12.14
C GLY A 329 10.95 3.28 10.88
N ALA A 330 12.21 3.68 10.70
CA ALA A 330 13.01 3.40 9.52
C ALA A 330 13.38 1.91 9.36
N SER A 331 13.41 1.12 10.43
CA SER A 331 13.59 -0.34 10.38
C SER A 331 12.50 -1.04 9.54
N ARG A 332 11.30 -0.45 9.48
CA ARG A 332 10.17 -0.94 8.68
C ARG A 332 10.42 -0.88 7.17
N LEU A 333 11.44 -0.16 6.73
CA LEU A 333 11.79 0.05 5.32
C LEU A 333 12.65 -1.06 4.71
N VAL A 334 13.15 -1.99 5.53
CA VAL A 334 14.12 -3.03 5.11
C VAL A 334 13.51 -4.03 4.12
N HIS A 335 12.27 -4.48 4.39
CA HIS A 335 11.58 -5.54 3.63
C HIS A 335 10.42 -4.99 2.78
N LYS A 336 10.63 -3.83 2.15
CA LYS A 336 9.67 -3.23 1.22
C LYS A 336 10.00 -3.60 -0.24
N GLU A 337 9.51 -2.84 -1.23
CA GLU A 337 9.80 -3.04 -2.66
C GLU A 337 11.28 -2.97 -2.99
N SER A 338 12.00 -2.18 -2.21
CA SER A 338 13.46 -2.13 -2.10
C SER A 338 13.86 -2.09 -0.62
N HIS A 339 15.12 -2.19 -0.32
CA HIS A 339 15.62 -1.80 1.00
C HIS A 339 15.61 -0.27 1.10
N ARG A 340 14.39 0.31 1.24
CA ARG A 340 14.12 1.76 1.10
C ARG A 340 15.07 2.63 1.91
N ALA A 341 15.37 2.25 3.16
CA ALA A 341 16.28 3.04 4.00
C ALA A 341 17.68 3.19 3.36
N LYS A 342 18.24 2.09 2.86
CA LYS A 342 19.55 2.09 2.18
C LYS A 342 19.48 2.81 0.83
N VAL A 343 18.39 2.62 0.09
CA VAL A 343 18.19 3.26 -1.22
C VAL A 343 18.05 4.78 -1.04
N LEU A 344 17.24 5.26 -0.10
CA LEU A 344 17.14 6.68 0.20
C LEU A 344 18.51 7.27 0.56
N GLN A 345 19.27 6.59 1.43
CA GLN A 345 20.62 7.03 1.81
C GLN A 345 21.54 7.15 0.59
N THR A 346 21.53 6.15 -0.29
CA THR A 346 22.44 6.10 -1.45
C THR A 346 22.04 7.09 -2.52
N GLU A 347 20.74 7.14 -2.86
CA GLU A 347 20.26 7.96 -3.97
C GLU A 347 20.23 9.44 -3.63
N PHE A 348 19.85 9.80 -2.39
CA PHE A 348 19.84 11.20 -1.94
C PHE A 348 21.26 11.77 -1.78
N ALA A 349 22.24 10.93 -1.45
CA ALA A 349 23.65 11.36 -1.42
C ALA A 349 24.13 11.89 -2.78
N LYS A 350 23.63 11.33 -3.90
CA LYS A 350 23.93 11.84 -5.25
C LYS A 350 23.42 13.26 -5.47
N CYS A 351 22.31 13.60 -4.80
CA CYS A 351 21.71 14.93 -4.84
C CYS A 351 22.34 15.92 -3.83
N GLY A 352 23.34 15.47 -3.06
CA GLY A 352 24.00 16.29 -2.01
C GLY A 352 23.39 16.15 -0.62
N VAL A 353 22.28 15.43 -0.47
CA VAL A 353 21.59 15.24 0.81
C VAL A 353 22.17 14.04 1.56
N ARG A 354 22.65 14.27 2.77
CA ARG A 354 23.18 13.19 3.60
C ARG A 354 22.06 12.60 4.47
N ILE A 355 21.84 11.30 4.35
CA ILE A 355 20.96 10.52 5.21
C ILE A 355 21.80 9.56 6.05
N VAL A 356 21.56 9.52 7.36
CA VAL A 356 22.16 8.56 8.28
C VAL A 356 21.05 7.71 8.86
N TRP A 357 21.05 6.43 8.51
CA TRP A 357 20.13 5.45 9.06
C TRP A 357 20.88 4.54 10.06
N ARG A 358 20.36 4.48 11.29
CA ARG A 358 20.87 3.60 12.35
C ARG A 358 19.71 3.06 13.16
N ASN A 359 19.65 1.76 13.34
CA ASN A 359 18.56 1.07 14.02
C ASN A 359 17.20 1.44 13.44
N ASP A 360 16.33 2.08 14.21
CA ASP A 360 15.00 2.53 13.80
C ASP A 360 14.91 4.00 13.42
N GLU A 361 16.04 4.72 13.46
CA GLU A 361 16.09 6.17 13.26
C GLU A 361 16.75 6.53 11.94
N MET A 362 16.19 7.50 11.21
CA MET A 362 16.75 8.10 10.01
C MET A 362 16.93 9.61 10.23
N LYS A 363 18.19 10.09 10.21
CA LYS A 363 18.53 11.51 10.25
C LYS A 363 18.81 12.03 8.86
N ILE A 364 18.16 13.10 8.47
CA ILE A 364 18.30 13.76 7.18
C ILE A 364 18.97 15.11 7.40
N TYR A 365 20.12 15.30 6.76
CA TYR A 365 20.91 16.53 6.78
C TYR A 365 20.64 17.29 5.48
N PRO A 366 19.92 18.41 5.52
CA PRO A 366 19.58 19.16 4.34
C PRO A 366 20.81 19.77 3.68
N ALA A 367 20.73 19.95 2.37
CA ALA A 367 21.73 20.63 1.58
C ALA A 367 21.11 21.17 0.29
N PRO A 368 21.70 22.17 -0.37
CA PRO A 368 21.25 22.57 -1.71
C PRO A 368 21.24 21.38 -2.66
N ILE A 369 20.06 21.10 -3.23
CA ILE A 369 19.88 19.95 -4.12
C ILE A 369 20.73 20.13 -5.37
N ARG A 370 21.56 19.14 -5.70
CA ARG A 370 22.38 19.09 -6.90
C ARG A 370 21.70 18.29 -7.99
N ALA A 371 21.91 18.68 -9.25
CA ALA A 371 21.46 17.88 -10.38
C ALA A 371 22.06 16.47 -10.32
N ALA A 372 21.22 15.45 -10.43
CA ALA A 372 21.65 14.06 -10.27
C ALA A 372 20.81 13.07 -11.10
N ASN A 373 21.38 11.88 -11.29
CA ASN A 373 20.68 10.71 -11.80
C ASN A 373 20.46 9.75 -10.63
N ILE A 374 19.21 9.50 -10.28
CA ILE A 374 18.82 8.55 -9.25
C ILE A 374 18.14 7.33 -9.88
N ASN A 375 18.27 6.19 -9.22
CA ASN A 375 17.59 4.97 -9.61
C ASN A 375 16.42 4.71 -8.67
N ALA A 376 15.25 4.43 -9.22
CA ALA A 376 14.08 4.07 -8.43
C ALA A 376 14.18 2.67 -7.80
N HIS A 377 15.09 1.81 -8.26
CA HIS A 377 15.24 0.42 -7.79
C HIS A 377 13.94 -0.40 -7.84
N GLY A 378 13.09 -0.10 -8.84
CA GLY A 378 11.76 -0.71 -8.93
C GLY A 378 10.78 -0.29 -7.84
N ASP A 379 11.10 0.71 -7.03
CA ASP A 379 10.29 1.21 -5.93
C ASP A 379 9.63 2.55 -6.29
N HIS A 380 8.30 2.52 -6.43
CA HIS A 380 7.50 3.69 -6.81
C HIS A 380 7.65 4.87 -5.84
N ARG A 381 7.85 4.61 -4.54
CA ARG A 381 8.01 5.67 -3.55
C ARG A 381 9.37 6.36 -3.62
N ILE A 382 10.41 5.64 -4.05
CA ILE A 382 11.71 6.24 -4.36
C ILE A 382 11.61 7.10 -5.61
N ALA A 383 10.89 6.63 -6.65
CA ALA A 383 10.64 7.43 -7.83
C ALA A 383 9.91 8.74 -7.52
N MET A 384 8.84 8.68 -6.71
CA MET A 384 8.07 9.85 -6.27
C MET A 384 8.92 10.81 -5.42
N ALA A 385 9.70 10.28 -4.45
CA ALA A 385 10.59 11.10 -3.63
C ALA A 385 11.67 11.81 -4.47
N GLY A 386 12.20 11.14 -5.50
CA GLY A 386 13.11 11.74 -6.45
C GLY A 386 12.49 12.85 -7.28
N ALA A 387 11.21 12.70 -7.67
CA ALA A 387 10.47 13.74 -8.36
C ALA A 387 10.31 15.00 -7.50
N ILE A 388 10.02 14.83 -6.21
CA ILE A 388 9.90 15.94 -5.24
C ILE A 388 11.21 16.73 -5.15
N LEU A 389 12.36 16.05 -5.08
CA LEU A 389 13.67 16.71 -5.10
C LEU A 389 13.89 17.53 -6.38
N GLY A 390 13.39 17.02 -7.52
CA GLY A 390 13.46 17.71 -8.80
C GLY A 390 12.60 18.97 -8.86
N LEU A 391 11.39 18.92 -8.31
CA LEU A 391 10.43 20.02 -8.32
C LEU A 391 10.90 21.22 -7.50
N GLY A 392 11.34 20.99 -6.26
CA GLY A 392 11.72 22.07 -5.34
C GLY A 392 13.21 22.45 -5.38
N GLY A 393 14.07 21.68 -6.04
CA GLY A 393 15.52 21.84 -5.94
C GLY A 393 16.24 22.07 -7.27
N ASN A 394 16.67 20.99 -7.91
CA ASN A 394 17.45 21.03 -9.15
C ASN A 394 17.04 19.87 -10.05
N ARG A 395 17.48 19.87 -11.31
CA ARG A 395 17.20 18.82 -12.28
C ARG A 395 17.53 17.42 -11.76
N ILE A 396 16.53 16.56 -11.63
CA ILE A 396 16.69 15.16 -11.24
C ILE A 396 16.21 14.24 -12.37
N ARG A 397 17.06 13.26 -12.73
CA ARG A 397 16.68 12.17 -13.64
C ARG A 397 16.39 10.93 -12.83
N VAL A 398 15.17 10.42 -12.92
CA VAL A 398 14.72 9.19 -12.22
C VAL A 398 14.73 8.03 -13.20
N GLN A 399 15.69 7.12 -13.05
CA GLN A 399 15.75 5.87 -13.82
C GLN A 399 14.77 4.85 -13.22
N GLY A 400 14.09 4.10 -14.09
CA GLY A 400 13.06 3.14 -13.66
C GLY A 400 11.76 3.80 -13.21
N ALA A 401 11.48 5.03 -13.64
CA ALA A 401 10.32 5.82 -13.24
C ALA A 401 8.96 5.16 -13.55
N SER A 402 8.90 4.21 -14.50
CA SER A 402 7.68 3.44 -14.80
C SER A 402 7.16 2.61 -13.61
N CYS A 403 7.99 2.37 -12.58
CA CYS A 403 7.56 1.64 -11.38
C CYS A 403 6.45 2.34 -10.58
N VAL A 404 6.13 3.62 -10.85
CA VAL A 404 4.98 4.31 -10.26
C VAL A 404 3.66 3.62 -10.62
N ALA A 405 3.61 2.88 -11.73
CA ALA A 405 2.45 2.10 -12.15
C ALA A 405 2.00 1.06 -11.10
N LYS A 406 2.88 0.63 -10.20
CA LYS A 406 2.52 -0.27 -9.08
C LYS A 406 1.43 0.29 -8.16
N SER A 407 1.37 1.63 -8.01
CA SER A 407 0.41 2.26 -7.09
C SER A 407 -0.28 3.50 -7.66
N TYR A 408 0.38 4.25 -8.52
CA TYR A 408 -0.12 5.52 -9.07
C TYR A 408 0.41 5.73 -10.50
N PRO A 409 -0.17 5.07 -11.50
CA PRO A 409 0.30 5.14 -12.90
C PRO A 409 0.38 6.56 -13.46
N GLN A 410 -0.59 7.42 -13.12
CA GLN A 410 -0.72 8.79 -13.62
C GLN A 410 0.14 9.83 -12.86
N PHE A 411 0.95 9.42 -11.88
CA PHE A 411 1.69 10.34 -11.00
C PHE A 411 2.44 11.44 -11.74
N PHE A 412 3.21 11.11 -12.76
CA PHE A 412 3.95 12.11 -13.53
C PHE A 412 3.06 12.97 -14.42
N GLU A 413 1.98 12.39 -14.97
CA GLU A 413 1.00 13.11 -15.81
C GLU A 413 0.24 14.14 -14.99
N ASP A 414 -0.21 13.76 -13.78
CA ASP A 414 -0.93 14.66 -12.87
C ASP A 414 -0.03 15.82 -12.40
N LEU A 415 1.25 15.55 -12.13
CA LEU A 415 2.21 16.62 -11.84
C LEU A 415 2.41 17.56 -13.04
N ILE A 416 2.48 17.03 -14.28
CA ILE A 416 2.58 17.87 -15.50
C ILE A 416 1.34 18.72 -15.66
N HIS A 417 0.13 18.18 -15.44
CA HIS A 417 -1.12 18.94 -15.48
C HIS A 417 -1.16 20.05 -14.43
N ALA A 418 -0.54 19.84 -13.28
CA ALA A 418 -0.40 20.84 -12.22
C ALA A 418 0.77 21.83 -12.44
N GLY A 419 1.46 21.80 -13.58
CA GLY A 419 2.50 22.75 -13.95
C GLY A 419 3.93 22.26 -13.88
N ALA A 420 4.18 20.99 -13.50
CA ALA A 420 5.53 20.44 -13.46
C ALA A 420 6.16 20.36 -14.86
N ARG A 421 7.42 20.75 -14.97
CA ARG A 421 8.24 20.53 -16.17
C ARG A 421 8.93 19.17 -16.07
N ILE A 422 8.32 18.18 -16.70
CA ILE A 422 8.81 16.79 -16.71
C ILE A 422 8.92 16.32 -18.16
N THR A 423 10.05 15.72 -18.52
CA THR A 423 10.23 15.01 -19.79
C THR A 423 10.47 13.54 -19.52
N SER A 424 9.93 12.68 -20.36
CA SER A 424 10.12 11.23 -20.22
C SER A 424 10.71 10.63 -21.49
N THR A 425 11.67 9.72 -21.30
CA THR A 425 12.23 8.90 -22.39
C THR A 425 12.01 7.43 -22.06
N ARG A 426 11.66 6.65 -23.06
CA ARG A 426 11.47 5.19 -22.94
C ARG A 426 12.78 4.45 -22.71
#